data_25e02018b4947f3d635c320a7debd8b0
#
_entry.id   25e02018b4947f3d635c320a7debd8b0
#
_cell.length_a   1.000
_cell.length_b   1.000
_cell.length_c   1.000
_cell.angle_alpha   90.00
_cell.angle_beta   90.00
_cell.angle_gamma   90.00
#
_symmetry.space_group_name_H-M   'P 1'
#
loop_
_entity.id
_entity.type
_entity.pdbx_description
1 polymer ?
#
loop_
_entity_poly.entity_id
_entity_poly.type
_entity_poly.pdbx_seq_one_letter_code
_entity_poly.pdbx_strand_id
1 'polypeptide(L)'
;MKKVKVQDAVGLTLCHDITAMRDGFKGAAFKRGHVIEEGDVEKLLDLGKRTVFIWEENAGEIHEEDAARRMAAVAQVEGCHYTEPSEGKVLLMADTRGMFRVDTALLNQVNSIGDLTISTLPDHFPVEAGDRLASMRIVPLVTQETQILEAERLCQGKKLLDLRPYHPRKTGVIITGSEIYTGRIKDKFEPVVRAKLAHYPGEILGVTICDDDLNMIVDTAKGYLAQGADFLIFTGGMSVDPDDLTPTAIRQLGAEIITHGVPAQPGNMTLVAYLGDVPILGVPGAAISMPTTIFDVLLPQIYAGDRLTHEDLIRLGDGGLCRLCKPCHFPTCTFGRY
;
A
#
# COMPACT_ATOMS: atom_id res chain seq x y z
N MET A 1 25.02 23.46 18.30
CA MET A 1 25.21 23.85 16.87
C MET A 1 25.51 25.35 16.78
N LYS A 2 26.58 25.76 16.09
CA LYS A 2 27.02 27.14 15.98
C LYS A 2 27.01 27.62 14.52
N LYS A 3 26.45 28.81 14.28
CA LYS A 3 26.49 29.49 12.99
C LYS A 3 27.75 30.30 12.84
N VAL A 4 28.55 30.06 11.79
CA VAL A 4 29.86 30.71 11.55
C VAL A 4 29.90 31.24 10.13
N LYS A 5 30.58 32.38 9.88
CA LYS A 5 30.84 32.86 8.53
C LYS A 5 31.80 31.86 7.83
N VAL A 6 31.63 31.66 6.52
CA VAL A 6 32.45 30.70 5.76
C VAL A 6 33.94 31.00 5.87
N GLN A 7 34.30 32.32 5.86
CA GLN A 7 35.70 32.74 5.98
C GLN A 7 36.32 32.37 7.34
N ASP A 8 35.50 32.29 8.39
CA ASP A 8 35.92 32.00 9.77
C ASP A 8 35.77 30.51 10.10
N ALA A 9 35.35 29.67 9.13
CA ALA A 9 35.01 28.28 9.34
C ALA A 9 36.14 27.30 8.98
N VAL A 10 37.28 27.77 8.49
CA VAL A 10 38.44 26.91 8.14
C VAL A 10 38.92 26.16 9.40
N GLY A 11 39.12 24.84 9.24
CA GLY A 11 39.48 23.93 10.33
C GLY A 11 38.30 23.46 11.19
N LEU A 12 37.07 23.94 10.95
CA LEU A 12 35.88 23.52 11.66
C LEU A 12 35.09 22.48 10.86
N THR A 13 34.32 21.64 11.55
CA THR A 13 33.58 20.50 10.97
C THR A 13 32.14 20.89 10.61
N LEU A 14 31.75 20.62 9.37
CA LEU A 14 30.37 20.83 8.90
C LEU A 14 29.36 19.98 9.67
N CYS A 15 28.27 20.59 10.08
CA CYS A 15 27.17 19.94 10.80
C CYS A 15 26.26 19.12 9.89
N HIS A 16 26.13 19.46 8.58
CA HIS A 16 25.18 18.83 7.66
C HIS A 16 25.72 18.85 6.23
N ASP A 17 25.06 18.06 5.35
CA ASP A 17 25.35 18.03 3.92
C ASP A 17 25.04 19.39 3.28
N ILE A 18 25.96 19.90 2.45
CA ILE A 18 25.73 21.08 1.61
C ILE A 18 25.50 20.62 0.20
N THR A 19 24.26 20.78 -0.28
CA THR A 19 23.83 20.36 -1.62
C THR A 19 24.22 21.40 -2.68
N ALA A 20 24.74 20.94 -3.81
CA ALA A 20 24.91 21.71 -5.04
C ALA A 20 23.83 21.35 -6.07
N MET A 21 23.32 22.39 -6.76
CA MET A 21 22.46 22.28 -7.93
C MET A 21 23.09 23.12 -9.05
N ARG A 22 23.91 22.51 -9.90
CA ARG A 22 24.56 23.18 -11.05
C ARG A 22 24.64 22.21 -12.24
N ASP A 23 24.35 22.71 -13.43
CA ASP A 23 24.61 22.03 -14.72
C ASP A 23 24.06 20.60 -14.80
N GLY A 24 22.86 20.35 -14.25
CA GLY A 24 22.23 19.03 -14.21
C GLY A 24 22.71 18.13 -13.05
N PHE A 25 23.68 18.57 -12.26
CA PHE A 25 24.08 17.86 -11.04
C PHE A 25 23.23 18.32 -9.85
N LYS A 26 22.65 17.35 -9.12
CA LYS A 26 22.02 17.54 -7.83
C LYS A 26 22.58 16.53 -6.85
N GLY A 27 23.32 16.99 -5.86
CA GLY A 27 23.91 16.13 -4.84
C GLY A 27 24.67 16.90 -3.77
N ALA A 28 25.17 16.21 -2.74
CA ALA A 28 26.00 16.80 -1.71
C ALA A 28 27.37 17.20 -2.28
N ALA A 29 27.66 18.50 -2.30
CA ALA A 29 28.97 19.04 -2.62
C ALA A 29 29.95 18.86 -1.45
N PHE A 30 29.45 18.97 -0.23
CA PHE A 30 30.17 18.68 1.01
C PHE A 30 29.27 17.85 1.90
N LYS A 31 29.84 16.82 2.53
CA LYS A 31 29.12 15.96 3.46
C LYS A 31 29.27 16.43 4.91
N ARG A 32 28.33 16.05 5.76
CA ARG A 32 28.46 16.13 7.22
C ARG A 32 29.81 15.53 7.65
N GLY A 33 30.46 16.18 8.58
CA GLY A 33 31.76 15.76 9.09
C GLY A 33 32.95 16.22 8.25
N HIS A 34 32.71 16.89 7.10
CA HIS A 34 33.80 17.50 6.33
C HIS A 34 34.46 18.64 7.13
N VAL A 35 35.77 18.59 7.28
CA VAL A 35 36.57 19.67 7.85
C VAL A 35 36.84 20.68 6.75
N ILE A 36 36.38 21.92 6.94
CA ILE A 36 36.49 22.98 5.93
C ILE A 36 37.97 23.38 5.76
N GLU A 37 38.44 23.33 4.53
CA GLU A 37 39.79 23.75 4.14
C GLU A 37 39.74 25.15 3.51
N GLU A 38 40.91 25.83 3.40
CA GLU A 38 41.00 27.16 2.78
C GLU A 38 40.43 27.16 1.35
N GLY A 39 40.70 26.09 0.56
CA GLY A 39 40.22 25.94 -0.81
C GLY A 39 38.70 25.69 -0.92
N ASP A 40 37.99 25.44 0.17
CA ASP A 40 36.55 25.21 0.18
C ASP A 40 35.76 26.51 0.38
N VAL A 41 36.39 27.56 0.90
CA VAL A 41 35.75 28.86 1.15
C VAL A 41 35.14 29.40 -0.15
N GLU A 42 35.91 29.48 -1.25
CA GLU A 42 35.42 29.97 -2.53
C GLU A 42 34.30 29.08 -3.09
N LYS A 43 34.43 27.74 -3.00
CA LYS A 43 33.41 26.80 -3.44
C LYS A 43 32.09 26.99 -2.68
N LEU A 44 32.16 27.20 -1.34
CA LEU A 44 31.00 27.45 -0.51
C LEU A 44 30.32 28.77 -0.86
N LEU A 45 31.13 29.83 -1.10
CA LEU A 45 30.61 31.14 -1.56
C LEU A 45 29.96 31.01 -2.94
N ASP A 46 30.52 30.26 -3.86
CA ASP A 46 29.96 29.97 -5.18
C ASP A 46 28.65 29.22 -5.09
N LEU A 47 28.44 28.38 -4.08
CA LEU A 47 27.17 27.72 -3.76
C LEU A 47 26.19 28.66 -3.04
N GLY A 48 26.52 29.94 -2.88
CA GLY A 48 25.71 30.95 -2.23
C GLY A 48 25.72 30.87 -0.69
N LYS A 49 26.66 30.10 -0.12
CA LYS A 49 26.77 29.93 1.33
C LYS A 49 27.68 30.99 1.93
N ARG A 50 27.13 31.96 2.61
CA ARG A 50 27.90 33.00 3.36
C ARG A 50 28.17 32.61 4.80
N THR A 51 27.36 31.66 5.32
CA THR A 51 27.46 31.10 6.67
C THR A 51 27.19 29.61 6.63
N VAL A 52 27.83 28.87 7.51
CA VAL A 52 27.65 27.43 7.68
C VAL A 52 27.35 27.13 9.16
N PHE A 53 26.71 25.97 9.38
CA PHE A 53 26.56 25.42 10.72
C PHE A 53 27.68 24.46 11.03
N ILE A 54 28.31 24.66 12.17
CA ILE A 54 29.41 23.88 12.70
C ILE A 54 28.87 22.93 13.76
N TRP A 55 29.38 21.70 13.74
CA TRP A 55 29.02 20.69 14.72
C TRP A 55 29.50 21.07 16.12
N GLU A 56 28.58 21.06 17.06
CA GLU A 56 28.83 21.12 18.49
C GLU A 56 27.90 20.11 19.14
N GLU A 57 28.45 19.14 19.87
CA GLU A 57 27.68 18.20 20.66
C GLU A 57 27.11 18.90 21.89
N ASN A 58 25.77 18.96 21.98
CA ASN A 58 25.08 19.43 23.17
C ASN A 58 24.34 18.25 23.82
N ALA A 59 24.44 18.12 25.13
CA ALA A 59 23.74 17.06 25.86
C ALA A 59 22.22 17.16 25.65
N GLY A 60 21.58 16.03 25.29
CA GLY A 60 20.13 15.94 25.07
C GLY A 60 19.65 16.40 23.68
N GLU A 61 20.57 16.80 22.79
CA GLU A 61 20.27 17.06 21.37
C GLU A 61 20.68 15.85 20.51
N ILE A 62 19.91 15.64 19.43
CA ILE A 62 20.20 14.61 18.42
C ILE A 62 20.20 15.23 17.02
N HIS A 63 21.19 14.83 16.20
CA HIS A 63 21.34 15.29 14.82
C HIS A 63 20.30 14.63 13.90
N GLU A 64 19.91 15.32 12.81
CA GLU A 64 18.85 14.89 11.87
C GLU A 64 19.07 13.49 11.32
N GLU A 65 20.32 13.11 10.97
CA GLU A 65 20.60 11.77 10.43
C GLU A 65 20.41 10.68 11.49
N ASP A 66 20.87 10.92 12.71
CA ASP A 66 20.78 9.96 13.81
C ASP A 66 19.33 9.84 14.29
N ALA A 67 18.59 10.97 14.30
CA ALA A 67 17.15 10.99 14.52
C ALA A 67 16.40 10.18 13.46
N ALA A 68 16.71 10.38 12.15
CA ALA A 68 16.10 9.64 11.05
C ALA A 68 16.37 8.13 11.14
N ARG A 69 17.60 7.71 11.51
CA ARG A 69 17.92 6.29 11.73
C ARG A 69 17.12 5.69 12.90
N ARG A 70 16.99 6.42 14.02
CA ARG A 70 16.19 5.95 15.16
C ARG A 70 14.70 5.89 14.82
N MET A 71 14.18 6.86 14.09
CA MET A 71 12.80 6.81 13.60
C MET A 71 12.58 5.61 12.65
N ALA A 72 13.55 5.30 11.78
CA ALA A 72 13.50 4.10 10.95
C ALA A 72 13.49 2.81 11.78
N ALA A 73 14.28 2.75 12.86
CA ALA A 73 14.31 1.59 13.75
C ALA A 73 12.97 1.33 14.47
N VAL A 74 12.18 2.40 14.72
CA VAL A 74 10.84 2.31 15.33
C VAL A 74 9.83 1.63 14.41
N ALA A 75 9.99 1.76 13.10
CA ALA A 75 9.06 1.26 12.09
C ALA A 75 9.69 0.15 11.24
N GLN A 76 10.35 -0.82 11.87
CA GLN A 76 10.91 -1.97 11.15
C GLN A 76 9.82 -2.78 10.45
N VAL A 77 10.02 -3.04 9.15
CA VAL A 77 9.06 -3.74 8.28
C VAL A 77 9.76 -4.91 7.61
N GLU A 78 9.22 -6.11 7.78
CA GLU A 78 9.70 -7.30 7.09
C GLU A 78 9.48 -7.17 5.57
N GLY A 79 10.44 -7.63 4.75
CA GLY A 79 10.38 -7.49 3.29
C GLY A 79 10.62 -6.06 2.80
N CYS A 80 11.26 -5.22 3.63
CA CYS A 80 11.65 -3.86 3.30
C CYS A 80 13.06 -3.56 3.82
N HIS A 81 13.70 -2.55 3.24
CA HIS A 81 14.94 -1.99 3.76
C HIS A 81 14.86 -0.47 3.86
N TYR A 82 15.72 0.10 4.69
CA TYR A 82 15.92 1.54 4.80
C TYR A 82 17.15 1.98 4.04
N THR A 83 17.05 3.12 3.33
CA THR A 83 18.23 3.73 2.72
C THR A 83 19.15 4.30 3.78
N GLU A 84 20.43 4.51 3.44
CA GLU A 84 21.28 5.39 4.25
C GLU A 84 20.69 6.81 4.27
N PRO A 85 20.89 7.55 5.36
CA PRO A 85 20.46 8.94 5.43
C PRO A 85 21.06 9.78 4.32
N SER A 86 20.22 10.59 3.71
CA SER A 86 20.62 11.56 2.70
C SER A 86 19.80 12.84 2.88
N GLU A 87 20.46 13.99 2.98
CA GLU A 87 19.81 15.28 3.26
C GLU A 87 18.89 15.20 4.49
N GLY A 88 19.33 14.52 5.55
CA GLY A 88 18.59 14.38 6.81
C GLY A 88 17.38 13.46 6.77
N LYS A 89 17.18 12.67 5.70
CA LYS A 89 16.04 11.76 5.56
C LYS A 89 16.47 10.33 5.27
N VAL A 90 15.65 9.41 5.72
CA VAL A 90 15.72 7.96 5.44
C VAL A 90 14.45 7.54 4.70
N LEU A 91 14.59 6.72 3.67
CA LEU A 91 13.47 6.18 2.92
C LEU A 91 13.27 4.70 3.26
N LEU A 92 12.02 4.28 3.42
CA LEU A 92 11.63 2.86 3.46
C LEU A 92 11.32 2.42 2.04
N MET A 93 11.98 1.34 1.60
CA MET A 93 11.85 0.75 0.27
C MET A 93 11.30 -0.67 0.36
N ALA A 94 10.38 -1.05 -0.53
CA ALA A 94 9.91 -2.43 -0.61
C ALA A 94 10.95 -3.33 -1.28
N ASP A 95 11.24 -4.49 -0.70
CA ASP A 95 12.05 -5.55 -1.31
C ASP A 95 11.19 -6.57 -2.05
N THR A 96 9.91 -6.62 -1.71
CA THR A 96 8.93 -7.54 -2.30
C THR A 96 7.63 -6.82 -2.60
N ARG A 97 6.84 -7.41 -3.48
CA ARG A 97 5.49 -6.93 -3.75
C ARG A 97 4.52 -7.38 -2.67
N GLY A 98 3.51 -6.57 -2.40
CA GLY A 98 2.51 -6.88 -1.39
C GLY A 98 1.52 -5.75 -1.15
N MET A 99 0.84 -5.84 -0.02
CA MET A 99 -0.07 -4.80 0.48
C MET A 99 0.65 -4.01 1.59
N PHE A 100 0.92 -2.74 1.33
CA PHE A 100 1.46 -1.85 2.35
C PHE A 100 0.36 -1.40 3.31
N ARG A 101 0.66 -1.44 4.60
CA ARG A 101 -0.28 -1.10 5.68
C ARG A 101 0.32 -0.04 6.57
N VAL A 102 -0.54 0.86 7.03
CA VAL A 102 -0.20 1.98 7.91
C VAL A 102 -1.20 2.05 9.07
N ASP A 103 -0.71 2.03 10.31
CA ASP A 103 -1.53 2.46 11.44
C ASP A 103 -1.62 3.99 11.44
N THR A 104 -2.63 4.52 10.77
CA THR A 104 -2.82 5.97 10.59
C THR A 104 -3.05 6.70 11.91
N ALA A 105 -3.67 6.06 12.89
CA ALA A 105 -3.88 6.66 14.20
C ALA A 105 -2.55 6.82 14.95
N LEU A 106 -1.71 5.78 14.94
CA LEU A 106 -0.37 5.82 15.52
C LEU A 106 0.56 6.77 14.75
N LEU A 107 0.48 6.77 13.40
CA LEU A 107 1.24 7.70 12.55
C LEU A 107 0.94 9.16 12.91
N ASN A 108 -0.33 9.50 13.09
CA ASN A 108 -0.74 10.85 13.48
C ASN A 108 -0.22 11.22 14.88
N GLN A 109 -0.22 10.27 15.83
CA GLN A 109 0.37 10.49 17.15
C GLN A 109 1.87 10.77 17.05
N VAL A 110 2.63 9.98 16.27
CA VAL A 110 4.08 10.20 16.07
C VAL A 110 4.33 11.55 15.39
N ASN A 111 3.58 11.86 14.32
CA ASN A 111 3.72 13.14 13.61
C ASN A 111 3.27 14.37 14.42
N SER A 112 2.58 14.19 15.55
CA SER A 112 2.26 15.29 16.49
C SER A 112 3.39 15.62 17.44
N ILE A 113 4.48 14.82 17.44
CA ILE A 113 5.64 15.05 18.31
C ILE A 113 6.56 16.08 17.64
N GLY A 114 6.52 17.31 18.08
CA GLY A 114 7.48 18.40 17.77
C GLY A 114 7.95 18.43 16.31
N ASP A 115 9.22 18.12 16.11
CA ASP A 115 9.91 18.26 14.82
C ASP A 115 9.87 17.02 13.93
N LEU A 116 9.28 15.91 14.41
CA LEU A 116 9.27 14.63 13.71
C LEU A 116 8.30 14.64 12.53
N THR A 117 8.72 14.08 11.40
CA THR A 117 7.87 13.90 10.23
C THR A 117 8.06 12.52 9.61
N ILE A 118 6.97 11.77 9.46
CA ILE A 118 6.88 10.52 8.71
C ILE A 118 5.81 10.71 7.64
N SER A 119 6.20 10.62 6.38
CA SER A 119 5.29 10.64 5.23
C SER A 119 5.24 9.24 4.64
N THR A 120 4.05 8.74 4.33
CA THR A 120 3.84 7.37 3.83
C THR A 120 2.98 7.35 2.56
N LEU A 121 3.02 6.25 1.81
CA LEU A 121 1.92 5.89 0.93
C LEU A 121 0.63 5.68 1.77
N PRO A 122 -0.57 5.76 1.17
CA PRO A 122 -1.81 5.46 1.88
C PRO A 122 -1.84 4.05 2.46
N ASP A 123 -2.62 3.84 3.52
CA ASP A 123 -2.93 2.49 4.00
C ASP A 123 -3.63 1.67 2.91
N HIS A 124 -3.49 0.34 2.94
CA HIS A 124 -4.02 -0.59 1.92
C HIS A 124 -3.53 -0.29 0.49
N PHE A 125 -2.27 0.10 0.34
CA PHE A 125 -1.69 0.40 -0.96
C PHE A 125 -0.95 -0.82 -1.54
N PRO A 126 -1.32 -1.34 -2.74
CA PRO A 126 -0.55 -2.38 -3.41
C PRO A 126 0.77 -1.80 -3.91
N VAL A 127 1.86 -2.50 -3.63
CA VAL A 127 3.22 -2.07 -3.97
C VAL A 127 4.00 -3.16 -4.68
N GLU A 128 4.97 -2.73 -5.47
CA GLU A 128 5.94 -3.60 -6.14
C GLU A 128 7.32 -3.46 -5.48
N ALA A 129 8.19 -4.45 -5.71
CA ALA A 129 9.58 -4.34 -5.26
C ALA A 129 10.26 -3.10 -5.88
N GLY A 130 10.97 -2.32 -5.05
CA GLY A 130 11.59 -1.06 -5.43
C GLY A 130 10.74 0.18 -5.19
N ASP A 131 9.47 0.03 -4.79
CA ASP A 131 8.63 1.17 -4.43
C ASP A 131 9.08 1.86 -3.15
N ARG A 132 8.94 3.19 -3.11
CA ARG A 132 9.15 4.00 -1.91
C ARG A 132 7.88 4.00 -1.08
N LEU A 133 7.96 3.51 0.16
CA LEU A 133 6.81 3.33 1.03
C LEU A 133 6.63 4.49 2.02
N ALA A 134 7.75 4.96 2.59
CA ALA A 134 7.75 6.03 3.58
C ALA A 134 9.05 6.84 3.53
N SER A 135 9.00 8.04 4.08
CA SER A 135 10.15 8.92 4.31
C SER A 135 10.09 9.45 5.74
N MET A 136 11.21 9.39 6.45
CA MET A 136 11.34 9.80 7.85
C MET A 136 12.44 10.83 8.02
N ARG A 137 12.17 11.90 8.76
CA ARG A 137 13.14 12.93 9.09
C ARG A 137 12.66 13.80 10.26
N ILE A 138 13.55 14.61 10.79
CA ILE A 138 13.18 15.81 11.56
C ILE A 138 13.32 17.05 10.67
N VAL A 139 12.57 18.12 10.99
CA VAL A 139 12.60 19.37 10.21
C VAL A 139 13.89 20.17 10.44
N PRO A 140 14.34 20.44 11.68
CA PRO A 140 15.60 21.11 11.94
C PRO A 140 16.80 20.17 11.78
N LEU A 141 18.02 20.73 11.73
CA LEU A 141 19.25 19.93 11.71
C LEU A 141 19.51 19.18 13.02
N VAL A 142 18.96 19.68 14.11
CA VAL A 142 19.12 19.12 15.47
C VAL A 142 17.82 19.31 16.22
N THR A 143 17.37 18.30 16.95
CA THR A 143 16.21 18.37 17.83
C THR A 143 16.51 17.81 19.23
N GLN A 144 15.53 17.90 20.14
CA GLN A 144 15.68 17.32 21.48
C GLN A 144 15.51 15.79 21.40
N GLU A 145 16.44 15.03 21.95
CA GLU A 145 16.41 13.57 21.96
C GLU A 145 15.13 13.01 22.62
N THR A 146 14.56 13.73 23.55
CA THR A 146 13.30 13.38 24.22
C THR A 146 12.13 13.19 23.26
N GLN A 147 12.10 13.87 22.12
CA GLN A 147 11.07 13.69 21.08
C GLN A 147 11.20 12.29 20.43
N ILE A 148 12.43 11.86 20.15
CA ILE A 148 12.69 10.52 19.58
C ILE A 148 12.32 9.43 20.60
N LEU A 149 12.72 9.59 21.86
CA LEU A 149 12.35 8.68 22.94
C LEU A 149 10.82 8.56 23.12
N GLU A 150 10.09 9.65 22.92
CA GLU A 150 8.62 9.62 22.97
C GLU A 150 8.04 8.81 21.79
N ALA A 151 8.55 8.99 20.57
CA ALA A 151 8.14 8.21 19.41
C ALA A 151 8.43 6.71 19.60
N GLU A 152 9.63 6.38 20.09
CA GLU A 152 10.01 5.00 20.45
C GLU A 152 9.03 4.39 21.45
N ARG A 153 8.69 5.12 22.51
CA ARG A 153 7.73 4.68 23.53
C ARG A 153 6.32 4.46 22.96
N LEU A 154 5.86 5.37 22.10
CA LEU A 154 4.53 5.25 21.47
C LEU A 154 4.41 4.03 20.58
N CYS A 155 5.47 3.69 19.85
CA CYS A 155 5.51 2.57 18.91
C CYS A 155 5.89 1.24 19.56
N GLN A 156 6.32 1.23 20.83
CA GLN A 156 6.76 0.01 21.52
C GLN A 156 5.67 -1.07 21.48
N GLY A 157 5.99 -2.23 20.90
CA GLY A 157 5.07 -3.36 20.76
C GLY A 157 3.95 -3.16 19.74
N LYS A 158 3.99 -2.11 18.94
CA LYS A 158 3.03 -1.81 17.87
C LYS A 158 3.71 -1.83 16.51
N LYS A 159 2.94 -2.13 15.47
CA LYS A 159 3.38 -2.02 14.08
C LYS A 159 2.87 -0.71 13.50
N LEU A 160 3.75 0.29 13.36
CA LEU A 160 3.41 1.57 12.71
C LEU A 160 3.19 1.38 11.20
N LEU A 161 4.09 0.61 10.58
CA LEU A 161 4.08 0.25 9.16
C LEU A 161 4.20 -1.27 9.04
N ASP A 162 3.60 -1.85 7.99
CA ASP A 162 3.68 -3.28 7.69
C ASP A 162 3.67 -3.48 6.17
N LEU A 163 4.33 -4.51 5.67
CA LEU A 163 4.21 -4.97 4.29
C LEU A 163 3.78 -6.43 4.31
N ARG A 164 2.59 -6.70 3.80
CA ARG A 164 2.03 -8.05 3.72
C ARG A 164 2.27 -8.61 2.33
N PRO A 165 3.15 -9.59 2.17
CA PRO A 165 3.39 -10.21 0.88
C PRO A 165 2.13 -10.96 0.41
N TYR A 166 1.96 -11.09 -0.92
CA TYR A 166 0.86 -11.86 -1.47
C TYR A 166 1.11 -13.35 -1.33
N HIS A 167 0.11 -14.07 -0.82
CA HIS A 167 0.13 -15.52 -0.67
C HIS A 167 -0.49 -16.21 -1.89
N PRO A 168 0.08 -17.34 -2.35
CA PRO A 168 -0.52 -18.11 -3.44
C PRO A 168 -1.94 -18.57 -3.10
N ARG A 169 -2.87 -18.46 -4.08
CA ARG A 169 -4.25 -18.95 -3.95
C ARG A 169 -4.58 -19.97 -5.01
N LYS A 170 -5.36 -20.99 -4.61
CA LYS A 170 -6.00 -21.95 -5.52
C LYS A 170 -7.42 -21.49 -5.75
N THR A 171 -7.69 -20.92 -6.92
CA THR A 171 -8.95 -20.23 -7.19
C THR A 171 -9.87 -21.07 -8.04
N GLY A 172 -11.10 -21.32 -7.57
CA GLY A 172 -12.20 -21.83 -8.39
C GLY A 172 -13.06 -20.66 -8.90
N VAL A 173 -13.37 -20.65 -10.19
CA VAL A 173 -14.19 -19.60 -10.82
C VAL A 173 -15.49 -20.21 -11.34
N ILE A 174 -16.61 -19.66 -10.92
CA ILE A 174 -17.97 -20.08 -11.30
C ILE A 174 -18.64 -18.91 -12.01
N ILE A 175 -19.04 -19.11 -13.26
CA ILE A 175 -19.74 -18.13 -14.10
C ILE A 175 -21.18 -18.60 -14.27
N THR A 176 -22.14 -17.79 -13.87
CA THR A 176 -23.56 -18.12 -14.00
C THR A 176 -24.23 -17.29 -15.12
N GLY A 177 -25.24 -17.87 -15.73
CA GLY A 177 -26.06 -17.22 -16.75
C GLY A 177 -26.51 -18.23 -17.80
N SER A 178 -27.83 -18.45 -17.92
CA SER A 178 -28.44 -19.38 -18.87
C SER A 178 -28.08 -19.05 -20.31
N GLU A 179 -27.92 -17.77 -20.64
CA GLU A 179 -27.58 -17.34 -22.00
C GLU A 179 -26.12 -17.66 -22.37
N ILE A 180 -25.22 -17.68 -21.38
CA ILE A 180 -23.81 -18.08 -21.56
C ILE A 180 -23.72 -19.61 -21.59
N TYR A 181 -24.40 -20.27 -20.65
CA TYR A 181 -24.41 -21.73 -20.52
C TYR A 181 -24.96 -22.42 -21.79
N THR A 182 -26.03 -21.88 -22.36
CA THR A 182 -26.63 -22.39 -23.60
C THR A 182 -25.90 -21.93 -24.87
N GLY A 183 -24.82 -21.16 -24.75
CA GLY A 183 -24.03 -20.67 -25.87
C GLY A 183 -24.68 -19.62 -26.75
N ARG A 184 -25.76 -18.98 -26.27
CA ARG A 184 -26.43 -17.85 -26.97
C ARG A 184 -25.55 -16.60 -26.99
N ILE A 185 -24.78 -16.39 -25.91
CA ILE A 185 -23.82 -15.32 -25.78
C ILE A 185 -22.46 -15.94 -25.41
N LYS A 186 -21.39 -15.38 -25.97
CA LYS A 186 -20.04 -15.78 -25.61
C LYS A 186 -19.68 -15.17 -24.24
N ASP A 187 -19.11 -15.99 -23.35
CA ASP A 187 -18.59 -15.52 -22.08
C ASP A 187 -17.51 -14.44 -22.27
N LYS A 188 -17.57 -13.42 -21.42
CA LYS A 188 -16.60 -12.33 -21.35
C LYS A 188 -15.97 -12.20 -19.95
N PHE A 189 -16.45 -12.95 -18.96
CA PHE A 189 -15.90 -12.89 -17.60
C PHE A 189 -14.58 -13.67 -17.48
N GLU A 190 -14.49 -14.87 -18.05
CA GLU A 190 -13.29 -15.68 -17.93
C GLU A 190 -12.01 -14.94 -18.36
N PRO A 191 -11.95 -14.29 -19.54
CA PRO A 191 -10.75 -13.56 -19.94
C PRO A 191 -10.38 -12.43 -18.96
N VAL A 192 -11.38 -11.72 -18.42
CA VAL A 192 -11.16 -10.62 -17.47
C VAL A 192 -10.66 -11.14 -16.14
N VAL A 193 -11.30 -12.18 -15.58
CA VAL A 193 -10.90 -12.77 -14.30
C VAL A 193 -9.48 -13.34 -14.40
N ARG A 194 -9.17 -14.09 -15.47
CA ARG A 194 -7.82 -14.62 -15.70
C ARG A 194 -6.77 -13.52 -15.79
N ALA A 195 -7.04 -12.45 -16.53
CA ALA A 195 -6.12 -11.33 -16.67
C ALA A 195 -5.84 -10.64 -15.33
N LYS A 196 -6.87 -10.45 -14.49
CA LYS A 196 -6.71 -9.83 -13.17
C LYS A 196 -5.98 -10.73 -12.18
N LEU A 197 -6.30 -12.03 -12.16
CA LEU A 197 -5.64 -13.00 -11.28
C LEU A 197 -4.19 -13.28 -11.68
N ALA A 198 -3.82 -13.12 -12.95
CA ALA A 198 -2.45 -13.28 -13.41
C ALA A 198 -1.44 -12.30 -12.76
N HIS A 199 -1.94 -11.23 -12.14
CA HIS A 199 -1.11 -10.31 -11.36
C HIS A 199 -0.77 -10.82 -9.94
N TYR A 200 -1.34 -11.96 -9.51
CA TYR A 200 -1.17 -12.50 -8.16
C TYR A 200 -0.61 -13.93 -8.21
N PRO A 201 0.10 -14.38 -7.16
CA PRO A 201 0.62 -15.73 -7.10
C PRO A 201 -0.51 -16.78 -6.91
N GLY A 202 -0.31 -17.97 -7.46
CA GLY A 202 -1.25 -19.08 -7.32
C GLY A 202 -1.73 -19.61 -8.67
N GLU A 203 -2.83 -20.38 -8.65
CA GLU A 203 -3.37 -21.03 -9.82
C GLU A 203 -4.91 -20.97 -9.88
N ILE A 204 -5.45 -20.97 -11.07
CA ILE A 204 -6.88 -21.15 -11.30
C ILE A 204 -7.11 -22.63 -11.55
N LEU A 205 -7.76 -23.31 -10.58
CA LEU A 205 -8.08 -24.74 -10.68
C LEU A 205 -9.01 -25.04 -11.85
N GLY A 206 -9.91 -24.11 -12.13
CA GLY A 206 -10.82 -24.22 -13.26
C GLY A 206 -11.76 -23.04 -13.35
N VAL A 207 -12.41 -22.91 -14.51
CA VAL A 207 -13.50 -21.99 -14.77
C VAL A 207 -14.68 -22.81 -15.27
N THR A 208 -15.80 -22.77 -14.56
CA THR A 208 -17.01 -23.52 -14.94
C THR A 208 -18.16 -22.57 -15.20
N ILE A 209 -18.78 -22.70 -16.36
CA ILE A 209 -20.01 -21.97 -16.69
C ILE A 209 -21.19 -22.87 -16.23
N CYS A 210 -22.04 -22.30 -15.38
CA CYS A 210 -23.24 -22.94 -14.87
C CYS A 210 -24.49 -22.28 -15.45
N ASP A 211 -25.52 -23.08 -15.65
CA ASP A 211 -26.87 -22.55 -15.84
C ASP A 211 -27.33 -21.85 -14.55
N ASP A 212 -28.42 -21.07 -14.64
CA ASP A 212 -29.07 -20.47 -13.48
C ASP A 212 -29.86 -21.56 -12.72
N ASP A 213 -29.12 -22.60 -12.31
CA ASP A 213 -29.59 -23.71 -11.49
C ASP A 213 -28.83 -23.75 -10.16
N LEU A 214 -29.59 -23.61 -9.09
CA LEU A 214 -29.03 -23.49 -7.74
C LEU A 214 -28.16 -24.69 -7.34
N ASN A 215 -28.60 -25.94 -7.69
CA ASN A 215 -27.87 -27.12 -7.32
C ASN A 215 -26.57 -27.23 -8.14
N MET A 216 -26.64 -26.93 -9.44
CA MET A 216 -25.46 -26.95 -10.31
C MET A 216 -24.39 -25.96 -9.81
N ILE A 217 -24.78 -24.74 -9.41
CA ILE A 217 -23.86 -23.72 -8.89
C ILE A 217 -23.21 -24.19 -7.58
N VAL A 218 -24.02 -24.71 -6.64
CA VAL A 218 -23.56 -25.20 -5.33
C VAL A 218 -22.63 -26.40 -5.48
N ASP A 219 -23.00 -27.40 -6.33
CA ASP A 219 -22.20 -28.60 -6.51
C ASP A 219 -20.87 -28.29 -7.22
N THR A 220 -20.87 -27.35 -8.16
CA THR A 220 -19.63 -26.86 -8.80
C THR A 220 -18.69 -26.25 -7.78
N ALA A 221 -19.20 -25.38 -6.90
CA ALA A 221 -18.39 -24.75 -5.84
C ALA A 221 -17.83 -25.79 -4.85
N LYS A 222 -18.65 -26.76 -4.41
CA LYS A 222 -18.19 -27.90 -3.59
C LYS A 222 -17.12 -28.71 -4.28
N GLY A 223 -17.25 -28.92 -5.59
CA GLY A 223 -16.26 -29.60 -6.40
C GLY A 223 -14.89 -28.91 -6.40
N TYR A 224 -14.85 -27.58 -6.50
CA TYR A 224 -13.61 -26.83 -6.36
C TYR A 224 -13.03 -26.89 -4.94
N LEU A 225 -13.87 -26.75 -3.92
CA LEU A 225 -13.44 -26.89 -2.51
C LEU A 225 -12.83 -28.26 -2.25
N ALA A 226 -13.43 -29.33 -2.78
CA ALA A 226 -12.90 -30.70 -2.66
C ALA A 226 -11.55 -30.89 -3.39
N GLN A 227 -11.28 -30.08 -4.41
CA GLN A 227 -9.99 -30.02 -5.11
C GLN A 227 -8.96 -29.14 -4.39
N GLY A 228 -9.32 -28.55 -3.24
CA GLY A 228 -8.46 -27.72 -2.43
C GLY A 228 -8.46 -26.24 -2.81
N ALA A 229 -9.55 -25.75 -3.43
CA ALA A 229 -9.72 -24.31 -3.63
C ALA A 229 -9.76 -23.59 -2.27
N ASP A 230 -8.94 -22.55 -2.14
CA ASP A 230 -8.88 -21.65 -0.98
C ASP A 230 -9.34 -20.23 -1.31
N PHE A 231 -9.88 -20.03 -2.52
CA PHE A 231 -10.54 -18.82 -2.98
C PHE A 231 -11.61 -19.18 -4.03
N LEU A 232 -12.81 -18.64 -3.88
CA LEU A 232 -13.89 -18.81 -4.88
C LEU A 232 -14.31 -17.46 -5.44
N ILE A 233 -14.48 -17.42 -6.76
CA ILE A 233 -15.02 -16.26 -7.49
C ILE A 233 -16.28 -16.68 -8.21
N PHE A 234 -17.35 -15.94 -7.96
CA PHE A 234 -18.62 -16.09 -8.68
C PHE A 234 -18.83 -14.85 -9.55
N THR A 235 -19.33 -15.04 -10.77
CA THR A 235 -19.70 -13.96 -11.67
C THR A 235 -21.03 -14.31 -12.36
N GLY A 236 -21.84 -13.31 -12.70
CA GLY A 236 -23.19 -13.50 -13.19
C GLY A 236 -24.20 -13.67 -12.03
N GLY A 237 -25.47 -13.48 -12.31
CA GLY A 237 -26.55 -13.65 -11.33
C GLY A 237 -26.35 -12.88 -10.02
N MET A 238 -25.74 -11.68 -10.06
CA MET A 238 -25.37 -10.89 -8.89
C MET A 238 -26.29 -9.70 -8.61
N SER A 239 -27.29 -9.46 -9.49
CA SER A 239 -28.17 -8.32 -9.36
C SER A 239 -29.42 -8.64 -8.51
N VAL A 240 -30.54 -8.07 -8.84
CA VAL A 240 -31.78 -8.14 -8.06
C VAL A 240 -32.92 -8.85 -8.81
N ASP A 241 -32.60 -9.43 -9.97
CA ASP A 241 -33.58 -10.13 -10.75
C ASP A 241 -33.95 -11.48 -10.09
N PRO A 242 -35.17 -12.01 -10.31
CA PRO A 242 -35.63 -13.25 -9.71
C PRO A 242 -34.72 -14.46 -10.06
N ASP A 243 -34.07 -14.43 -11.22
CA ASP A 243 -33.19 -15.48 -11.73
C ASP A 243 -31.74 -15.32 -11.26
N ASP A 244 -31.42 -14.28 -10.49
CA ASP A 244 -30.09 -14.04 -9.91
C ASP A 244 -29.87 -14.95 -8.69
N LEU A 245 -29.48 -16.19 -8.93
CA LEU A 245 -29.36 -17.23 -7.91
C LEU A 245 -28.01 -17.27 -7.19
N THR A 246 -27.00 -16.55 -7.67
CA THR A 246 -25.64 -16.62 -7.14
C THR A 246 -25.54 -16.28 -5.66
N PRO A 247 -26.16 -15.20 -5.12
CA PRO A 247 -26.15 -14.92 -3.69
C PRO A 247 -26.83 -16.01 -2.85
N THR A 248 -27.88 -16.65 -3.41
CA THR A 248 -28.58 -17.76 -2.77
C THR A 248 -27.72 -19.01 -2.73
N ALA A 249 -27.01 -19.31 -3.81
CA ALA A 249 -26.07 -20.44 -3.88
C ALA A 249 -24.94 -20.29 -2.84
N ILE A 250 -24.37 -19.08 -2.69
CA ILE A 250 -23.35 -18.77 -1.70
C ILE A 250 -23.86 -18.99 -0.27
N ARG A 251 -25.11 -18.57 0.03
CA ARG A 251 -25.75 -18.88 1.33
C ARG A 251 -25.94 -20.37 1.55
N GLN A 252 -26.37 -21.11 0.51
CA GLN A 252 -26.60 -22.54 0.60
C GLN A 252 -25.31 -23.34 0.80
N LEU A 253 -24.14 -22.83 0.38
CA LEU A 253 -22.83 -23.39 0.73
C LEU A 253 -22.54 -23.35 2.24
N GLY A 254 -23.29 -22.55 3.02
CA GLY A 254 -23.02 -22.27 4.42
C GLY A 254 -22.03 -21.13 4.64
N ALA A 255 -21.77 -20.30 3.62
CA ALA A 255 -20.88 -19.17 3.75
C ALA A 255 -21.52 -18.01 4.53
N GLU A 256 -20.73 -17.36 5.37
CA GLU A 256 -21.06 -16.11 6.03
C GLU A 256 -20.96 -14.96 5.03
N ILE A 257 -22.07 -14.33 4.68
CA ILE A 257 -22.06 -13.14 3.84
C ILE A 257 -21.73 -11.92 4.69
N ILE A 258 -20.57 -11.29 4.38
CA ILE A 258 -20.13 -10.05 5.03
C ILE A 258 -20.91 -8.87 4.46
N THR A 259 -21.08 -8.82 3.14
CA THR A 259 -21.90 -7.83 2.46
C THR A 259 -22.37 -8.33 1.10
N HIS A 260 -23.53 -7.84 0.66
CA HIS A 260 -23.94 -7.84 -0.73
C HIS A 260 -24.27 -6.41 -1.11
N GLY A 261 -23.33 -5.80 -1.82
CA GLY A 261 -23.28 -4.37 -2.07
C GLY A 261 -22.18 -3.67 -1.30
N VAL A 262 -21.35 -2.91 -2.02
CA VAL A 262 -20.23 -2.12 -1.49
C VAL A 262 -20.42 -0.68 -1.97
N PRO A 263 -20.23 0.35 -1.13
CA PRO A 263 -20.44 1.74 -1.51
C PRO A 263 -19.32 2.27 -2.42
N ALA A 264 -19.07 1.57 -3.54
CA ALA A 264 -18.05 1.92 -4.52
C ALA A 264 -18.56 1.70 -5.95
N GLN A 265 -18.15 2.56 -6.88
CA GLN A 265 -18.54 2.49 -8.29
C GLN A 265 -17.32 2.76 -9.19
N PRO A 266 -17.09 1.86 -10.20
CA PRO A 266 -17.94 0.74 -10.63
C PRO A 266 -17.76 -0.51 -9.76
N GLY A 267 -18.81 -1.33 -9.72
CA GLY A 267 -18.80 -2.62 -9.02
C GLY A 267 -19.62 -2.68 -7.73
N ASN A 268 -20.59 -1.77 -7.56
CA ASN A 268 -21.43 -1.67 -6.35
C ASN A 268 -22.06 -3.01 -5.90
N MET A 269 -22.51 -3.86 -6.84
CA MET A 269 -23.18 -5.14 -6.53
C MET A 269 -22.19 -6.26 -6.13
N THR A 270 -20.98 -5.93 -5.77
CA THR A 270 -20.00 -6.91 -5.27
C THR A 270 -20.49 -7.56 -3.98
N LEU A 271 -20.38 -8.89 -3.91
CA LEU A 271 -20.63 -9.68 -2.71
C LEU A 271 -19.29 -10.16 -2.14
N VAL A 272 -19.16 -10.03 -0.83
CA VAL A 272 -18.03 -10.58 -0.05
C VAL A 272 -18.59 -11.56 0.96
N ALA A 273 -18.07 -12.77 0.97
CA ALA A 273 -18.44 -13.81 1.92
C ALA A 273 -17.23 -14.68 2.30
N TYR A 274 -17.38 -15.49 3.34
CA TYR A 274 -16.38 -16.46 3.77
C TYR A 274 -17.04 -17.82 4.08
N LEU A 275 -16.39 -18.88 3.65
CA LEU A 275 -16.70 -20.24 4.07
C LEU A 275 -15.53 -20.73 4.97
N GLY A 276 -15.69 -20.59 6.28
CA GLY A 276 -14.53 -20.68 7.18
C GLY A 276 -13.51 -19.59 6.84
N ASP A 277 -12.29 -20.01 6.45
CA ASP A 277 -11.22 -19.12 6.03
C ASP A 277 -11.14 -18.91 4.52
N VAL A 278 -12.01 -19.56 3.74
CA VAL A 278 -12.05 -19.43 2.29
C VAL A 278 -12.83 -18.17 1.90
N PRO A 279 -12.17 -17.12 1.35
CA PRO A 279 -12.86 -15.96 0.82
C PRO A 279 -13.69 -16.34 -0.42
N ILE A 280 -14.82 -15.67 -0.56
CA ILE A 280 -15.74 -15.78 -1.69
C ILE A 280 -16.05 -14.36 -2.18
N LEU A 281 -15.80 -14.11 -3.45
CA LEU A 281 -16.20 -12.87 -4.12
C LEU A 281 -17.26 -13.12 -5.18
N GLY A 282 -18.35 -12.38 -5.10
CA GLY A 282 -19.30 -12.22 -6.17
C GLY A 282 -18.97 -10.96 -6.98
N VAL A 283 -18.58 -11.14 -8.25
CA VAL A 283 -18.07 -10.07 -9.12
C VAL A 283 -19.16 -9.61 -10.08
N PRO A 284 -19.60 -8.35 -10.04
CA PRO A 284 -20.67 -7.84 -10.89
C PRO A 284 -20.22 -7.62 -12.34
N GLY A 285 -21.21 -7.52 -13.26
CA GLY A 285 -21.01 -7.35 -14.70
C GLY A 285 -20.16 -6.12 -15.09
N ALA A 286 -20.05 -5.12 -14.24
CA ALA A 286 -19.17 -3.98 -14.46
C ALA A 286 -17.70 -4.37 -14.74
N ALA A 287 -17.25 -5.51 -14.21
CA ALA A 287 -15.88 -6.00 -14.43
C ALA A 287 -15.57 -6.31 -15.91
N ILE A 288 -16.59 -6.58 -16.73
CA ILE A 288 -16.41 -6.82 -18.18
C ILE A 288 -16.09 -5.53 -18.94
N SER A 289 -16.74 -4.43 -18.55
CA SER A 289 -16.73 -3.20 -19.34
C SER A 289 -15.81 -2.11 -18.80
N MET A 290 -15.41 -2.24 -17.53
CA MET A 290 -14.58 -1.24 -16.84
C MET A 290 -13.16 -1.78 -16.62
N PRO A 291 -12.12 -0.96 -16.87
CA PRO A 291 -10.73 -1.39 -16.68
C PRO A 291 -10.44 -1.67 -15.20
N THR A 292 -11.11 -0.95 -14.29
CA THR A 292 -10.97 -1.09 -12.83
C THR A 292 -12.35 -1.02 -12.17
N THR A 293 -12.56 -1.90 -11.22
CA THR A 293 -13.77 -1.98 -10.38
C THR A 293 -13.37 -2.22 -8.93
N ILE A 294 -14.34 -2.32 -8.03
CA ILE A 294 -14.07 -2.71 -6.64
C ILE A 294 -13.37 -4.09 -6.54
N PHE A 295 -13.56 -4.97 -7.52
CA PHE A 295 -12.84 -6.25 -7.60
C PHE A 295 -11.33 -6.04 -7.54
N ASP A 296 -10.80 -5.05 -8.27
CA ASP A 296 -9.37 -4.71 -8.30
C ASP A 296 -8.88 -4.14 -6.96
N VAL A 297 -9.74 -3.50 -6.19
CA VAL A 297 -9.43 -2.96 -4.86
C VAL A 297 -9.38 -4.07 -3.80
N LEU A 298 -10.24 -5.09 -3.92
CA LEU A 298 -10.33 -6.18 -2.94
C LEU A 298 -9.31 -7.29 -3.16
N LEU A 299 -8.92 -7.57 -4.41
CA LEU A 299 -7.96 -8.64 -4.73
C LEU A 299 -6.66 -8.55 -3.93
N PRO A 300 -5.95 -7.40 -3.90
CA PRO A 300 -4.69 -7.32 -3.15
C PRO A 300 -4.88 -7.58 -1.66
N GLN A 301 -6.01 -7.21 -1.06
CA GLN A 301 -6.30 -7.46 0.36
C GLN A 301 -6.50 -8.96 0.62
N ILE A 302 -7.24 -9.65 -0.24
CA ILE A 302 -7.45 -11.12 -0.15
C ILE A 302 -6.13 -11.86 -0.32
N TYR A 303 -5.30 -11.45 -1.28
CA TYR A 303 -4.00 -12.07 -1.49
C TYR A 303 -2.98 -11.76 -0.38
N ALA A 304 -3.12 -10.63 0.31
CA ALA A 304 -2.35 -10.30 1.52
C ALA A 304 -2.84 -11.04 2.78
N GLY A 305 -3.92 -11.84 2.67
CA GLY A 305 -4.47 -12.61 3.77
C GLY A 305 -5.39 -11.81 4.71
N ASP A 306 -5.83 -10.63 4.29
CA ASP A 306 -6.79 -9.86 5.07
C ASP A 306 -8.17 -10.53 5.06
N ARG A 307 -8.78 -10.66 6.25
CA ARG A 307 -10.18 -10.98 6.38
C ARG A 307 -10.98 -9.68 6.39
N LEU A 308 -11.67 -9.42 5.28
CA LEU A 308 -12.47 -8.21 5.11
C LEU A 308 -13.68 -8.25 6.02
N THR A 309 -13.89 -7.18 6.77
CA THR A 309 -15.07 -6.97 7.61
C THR A 309 -16.08 -6.06 6.93
N HIS A 310 -17.31 -6.03 7.44
CA HIS A 310 -18.32 -5.09 6.95
C HIS A 310 -17.84 -3.63 7.12
N GLU A 311 -17.15 -3.33 8.22
CA GLU A 311 -16.60 -2.00 8.49
C GLU A 311 -15.55 -1.58 7.46
N ASP A 312 -14.65 -2.49 7.08
CA ASP A 312 -13.65 -2.22 6.02
C ASP A 312 -14.30 -1.89 4.68
N LEU A 313 -15.41 -2.58 4.36
CA LEU A 313 -16.12 -2.40 3.11
C LEU A 313 -16.94 -1.11 3.05
N ILE A 314 -17.58 -0.70 4.16
CA ILE A 314 -18.34 0.56 4.19
C ILE A 314 -17.45 1.79 4.16
N ARG A 315 -16.21 1.71 4.67
CA ARG A 315 -15.21 2.80 4.58
C ARG A 315 -14.85 3.15 3.14
N LEU A 316 -14.96 2.20 2.22
CA LEU A 316 -14.75 2.44 0.78
C LEU A 316 -15.71 3.47 0.18
N GLY A 317 -16.74 3.91 0.91
CA GLY A 317 -17.63 4.99 0.46
C GLY A 317 -16.91 6.31 0.26
N ASP A 318 -15.94 6.64 1.10
CA ASP A 318 -15.01 7.72 0.85
C ASP A 318 -13.90 7.22 -0.12
N GLY A 319 -13.71 7.91 -1.24
CA GLY A 319 -12.82 7.44 -2.32
C GLY A 319 -13.40 6.32 -3.21
N GLY A 320 -14.62 5.85 -2.98
CA GLY A 320 -15.26 4.77 -3.73
C GLY A 320 -15.81 5.14 -5.10
N LEU A 321 -15.73 6.39 -5.52
CA LEU A 321 -16.20 6.83 -6.83
C LEU A 321 -15.04 6.95 -7.82
N CYS A 322 -14.98 6.03 -8.81
CA CYS A 322 -14.00 6.10 -9.88
C CYS A 322 -14.31 7.25 -10.85
N ARG A 323 -13.30 8.03 -11.21
CA ARG A 323 -13.40 9.15 -12.16
C ARG A 323 -13.46 8.73 -13.62
N LEU A 324 -13.29 7.43 -13.92
CA LEU A 324 -13.29 6.86 -15.27
C LEU A 324 -12.22 7.51 -16.19
N CYS A 325 -11.03 7.72 -15.66
CA CYS A 325 -9.91 8.35 -16.38
C CYS A 325 -9.50 7.55 -17.63
N LYS A 326 -9.05 8.26 -18.65
CA LYS A 326 -8.50 7.67 -19.88
C LYS A 326 -7.12 8.27 -20.15
N PRO A 327 -6.01 7.49 -20.00
CA PRO A 327 -5.97 6.08 -19.54
C PRO A 327 -6.32 5.91 -18.06
N CYS A 328 -6.59 4.67 -17.65
CA CYS A 328 -6.81 4.33 -16.24
C CYS A 328 -5.49 4.47 -15.46
N HIS A 329 -5.56 5.09 -14.28
CA HIS A 329 -4.39 5.32 -13.42
C HIS A 329 -4.36 4.43 -12.17
N PHE A 330 -5.30 3.49 -12.03
CA PHE A 330 -5.26 2.55 -10.91
C PHE A 330 -3.97 1.71 -10.95
N PRO A 331 -3.30 1.48 -9.81
CA PRO A 331 -3.68 1.80 -8.42
C PRO A 331 -3.21 3.18 -7.91
N THR A 332 -2.58 4.03 -8.73
CA THR A 332 -2.01 5.32 -8.31
C THR A 332 -3.03 6.48 -8.26
N CYS A 333 -4.32 6.17 -8.24
CA CYS A 333 -5.41 7.13 -8.14
C CYS A 333 -6.12 7.05 -6.78
N THR A 334 -7.14 7.89 -6.56
CA THR A 334 -7.90 7.93 -5.31
C THR A 334 -8.94 6.81 -5.16
N PHE A 335 -9.22 6.06 -6.22
CA PHE A 335 -10.26 5.02 -6.19
C PHE A 335 -9.92 3.88 -5.23
N GLY A 336 -10.81 3.64 -4.28
CA GLY A 336 -10.64 2.62 -3.24
C GLY A 336 -9.59 2.97 -2.20
N ARG A 337 -9.34 4.27 -1.96
CA ARG A 337 -8.45 4.79 -0.92
C ARG A 337 -9.27 5.49 0.16
N TYR A 338 -8.97 5.21 1.44
CA TYR A 338 -9.65 5.78 2.61
C TYR A 338 -8.70 5.90 3.79
#